data_6bf43623e25d9d103fb61c017ea8abe6
#
_entry.id   6bf43623e25d9d103fb61c017ea8abe6
#
_cell.length_a   1.000
_cell.length_b   1.000
_cell.length_c   1.000
_cell.angle_alpha   90.00
_cell.angle_beta   90.00
_cell.angle_gamma   90.00
#
_symmetry.space_group_name_H-M   'P 1'
#
loop_
_entity.id
_entity.type
_entity.pdbx_description
1 polymer ?
#
loop_
_entity_poly.entity_id
_entity_poly.type
_entity_poly.pdbx_seq_one_letter_code
_entity_poly.pdbx_strand_id
1 'polypeptide(L)'
;QDDLLQKIGRIHTIKEAEMAIEMAQKIGFKNISMDLMYGLPGQTLEMLKEAVSWAVHKNMQHISIYGLQIEENTVFGRLYDQGKLILPSEDESEMMYDYLTEQLPKYNYNRYEISNFAKIGYESRHNLAYWQDKFYLGLGAGAHGYYNQKRVQNPFDIDEYIKKCNQKILPFINEEIVDEKAHIEEFCFLG
;
A
#
# COMPACT_ATOMS: atom_id res chain seq x y z
N GLN A 1 10.30 -8.67 12.11
CA GLN A 1 10.70 -8.78 13.54
C GLN A 1 9.46 -8.61 14.40
N ASP A 2 9.28 -9.51 15.40
CA ASP A 2 8.05 -9.53 16.23
C ASP A 2 7.90 -8.30 17.11
N ASP A 3 8.99 -7.71 17.58
CA ASP A 3 8.98 -6.47 18.35
C ASP A 3 8.48 -5.26 17.54
N LEU A 4 8.83 -5.15 16.26
CA LEU A 4 8.29 -4.13 15.37
C LEU A 4 6.81 -4.37 15.07
N LEU A 5 6.41 -5.62 14.84
CA LEU A 5 4.99 -5.97 14.62
C LEU A 5 4.14 -5.56 15.83
N GLN A 6 4.60 -5.83 17.05
CA GLN A 6 3.91 -5.43 18.28
C GLN A 6 3.82 -3.91 18.42
N LYS A 7 4.90 -3.18 18.14
CA LYS A 7 4.92 -1.70 18.21
C LYS A 7 3.90 -1.04 17.29
N ILE A 8 3.66 -1.62 16.12
CA ILE A 8 2.65 -1.13 15.16
C ILE A 8 1.27 -1.76 15.34
N GLY A 9 1.06 -2.49 16.45
CA GLY A 9 -0.25 -3.07 16.79
C GLY A 9 -0.66 -4.28 15.95
N ARG A 10 0.28 -4.96 15.30
CA ARG A 10 0.00 -6.21 14.58
C ARG A 10 -0.13 -7.37 15.57
N ILE A 11 -1.15 -8.20 15.37
CA ILE A 11 -1.49 -9.31 16.26
C ILE A 11 -0.80 -10.61 15.88
N HIS A 12 -0.22 -10.70 14.68
CA HIS A 12 0.49 -11.87 14.19
C HIS A 12 2.01 -11.76 14.44
N THR A 13 2.67 -12.90 14.43
CA THR A 13 4.11 -13.05 14.52
C THR A 13 4.74 -13.34 13.16
N ILE A 14 6.05 -13.17 13.05
CA ILE A 14 6.79 -13.58 11.83
C ILE A 14 6.60 -15.06 11.50
N LYS A 15 6.52 -15.91 12.52
CA LYS A 15 6.28 -17.35 12.33
C LYS A 15 4.91 -17.65 11.72
N GLU A 16 3.88 -16.93 12.14
CA GLU A 16 2.52 -17.06 11.57
C GLU A 16 2.47 -16.56 10.13
N ALA A 17 3.14 -15.44 9.82
CA ALA A 17 3.29 -14.96 8.45
C ALA A 17 4.02 -15.98 7.56
N GLU A 18 5.11 -16.57 8.06
CA GLU A 18 5.86 -17.61 7.36
C GLU A 18 4.99 -18.84 7.07
N MET A 19 4.29 -19.35 8.08
CA MET A 19 3.36 -20.47 7.93
C MET A 19 2.24 -20.19 6.90
N ALA A 20 1.71 -18.98 6.89
CA ALA A 20 0.68 -18.57 5.92
C ALA A 20 1.20 -18.61 4.49
N ILE A 21 2.41 -18.08 4.26
CA ILE A 21 3.07 -18.11 2.94
C ILE A 21 3.33 -19.55 2.50
N GLU A 22 3.92 -20.36 3.35
CA GLU A 22 4.23 -21.77 3.04
C GLU A 22 2.96 -22.57 2.73
N MET A 23 1.89 -22.32 3.47
CA MET A 23 0.59 -22.95 3.23
C MET A 23 0.03 -22.52 1.87
N ALA A 24 0.05 -21.22 1.53
CA ALA A 24 -0.41 -20.72 0.25
C ALA A 24 0.38 -21.35 -0.91
N GLN A 25 1.70 -21.40 -0.79
CA GLN A 25 2.57 -22.04 -1.79
C GLN A 25 2.29 -23.53 -1.93
N LYS A 26 2.09 -24.25 -0.83
CA LYS A 26 1.79 -25.69 -0.81
C LYS A 26 0.43 -26.01 -1.45
N ILE A 27 -0.58 -25.17 -1.25
CA ILE A 27 -1.90 -25.30 -1.88
C ILE A 27 -1.83 -24.99 -3.39
N GLY A 28 -0.78 -24.29 -3.83
CA GLY A 28 -0.52 -24.08 -5.26
C GLY A 28 -0.80 -22.64 -5.74
N PHE A 29 -0.94 -21.67 -4.85
CA PHE A 29 -0.97 -20.27 -5.27
C PHE A 29 0.34 -19.91 -5.98
N LYS A 30 0.25 -19.36 -7.18
CA LYS A 30 1.39 -19.00 -8.04
C LYS A 30 1.69 -17.51 -8.05
N ASN A 31 0.75 -16.70 -7.57
CA ASN A 31 0.88 -15.24 -7.49
C ASN A 31 0.56 -14.82 -6.06
N ILE A 32 1.59 -14.53 -5.29
CA ILE A 32 1.49 -14.14 -3.88
C ILE A 32 2.21 -12.81 -3.73
N SER A 33 1.52 -11.85 -3.12
CA SER A 33 2.09 -10.57 -2.74
C SER A 33 2.34 -10.51 -1.24
N MET A 34 3.38 -9.78 -0.85
CA MET A 34 3.72 -9.50 0.53
C MET A 34 3.85 -8.00 0.72
N ASP A 35 3.33 -7.51 1.84
CA ASP A 35 3.47 -6.12 2.24
C ASP A 35 4.52 -5.99 3.35
N LEU A 36 5.49 -5.10 3.15
CA LEU A 36 6.48 -4.68 4.13
C LEU A 36 6.32 -3.19 4.44
N MET A 37 6.94 -2.75 5.53
CA MET A 37 6.99 -1.34 5.89
C MET A 37 8.40 -0.92 6.27
N TYR A 38 8.75 0.33 5.98
CA TYR A 38 9.96 0.98 6.45
C TYR A 38 9.64 2.30 7.17
N GLY A 39 10.64 2.85 7.88
CA GLY A 39 10.42 4.05 8.67
C GLY A 39 9.63 3.82 9.96
N LEU A 40 9.54 2.58 10.44
CA LEU A 40 8.79 2.23 11.66
C LEU A 40 9.51 2.74 12.91
N PRO A 41 8.77 3.02 14.02
CA PRO A 41 9.37 3.46 15.28
C PRO A 41 10.44 2.51 15.79
N GLY A 42 11.68 3.00 15.85
CA GLY A 42 12.84 2.22 16.27
C GLY A 42 13.35 1.19 15.27
N GLN A 43 12.88 1.22 14.04
CA GLN A 43 13.44 0.41 12.95
C GLN A 43 14.78 0.99 12.51
N THR A 44 15.76 0.11 12.30
CA THR A 44 17.06 0.46 11.73
C THR A 44 17.18 -0.02 10.30
N LEU A 45 18.12 0.51 9.55
CA LEU A 45 18.44 0.03 8.20
C LEU A 45 18.80 -1.48 8.20
N GLU A 46 19.51 -1.96 9.21
CA GLU A 46 19.87 -3.39 9.31
C GLU A 46 18.61 -4.26 9.48
N MET A 47 17.66 -3.84 10.30
CA MET A 47 16.37 -4.54 10.46
C MET A 47 15.58 -4.58 9.14
N LEU A 48 15.64 -3.52 8.36
CA LEU A 48 15.02 -3.51 7.01
C LEU A 48 15.74 -4.47 6.07
N LYS A 49 17.08 -4.50 6.07
CA LYS A 49 17.86 -5.44 5.27
C LYS A 49 17.52 -6.90 5.57
N GLU A 50 17.36 -7.24 6.84
CA GLU A 50 16.92 -8.57 7.27
C GLU A 50 15.52 -8.90 6.74
N ALA A 51 14.57 -7.97 6.86
CA ALA A 51 13.21 -8.16 6.35
C ALA A 51 13.17 -8.36 4.84
N VAL A 52 13.93 -7.56 4.08
CA VAL A 52 14.07 -7.70 2.62
C VAL A 52 14.71 -9.04 2.25
N SER A 53 15.79 -9.42 2.92
CA SER A 53 16.44 -10.71 2.70
C SER A 53 15.47 -11.86 2.93
N TRP A 54 14.71 -11.83 4.01
CA TRP A 54 13.68 -12.83 4.31
C TRP A 54 12.61 -12.88 3.22
N ALA A 55 12.07 -11.72 2.79
CA ALA A 55 11.04 -11.64 1.74
C ALA A 55 11.54 -12.20 0.40
N VAL A 56 12.76 -11.87 0.01
CA VAL A 56 13.41 -12.40 -1.20
C VAL A 56 13.55 -13.93 -1.12
N HIS A 57 13.96 -14.49 0.02
CA HIS A 57 14.09 -15.94 0.22
C HIS A 57 12.74 -16.67 0.13
N LYS A 58 11.63 -16.04 0.55
CA LYS A 58 10.28 -16.62 0.39
C LYS A 58 9.79 -16.61 -1.07
N ASN A 59 10.54 -15.96 -1.97
CA ASN A 59 10.34 -16.00 -3.42
C ASN A 59 8.94 -15.57 -3.89
N MET A 60 8.39 -14.52 -3.25
CA MET A 60 7.13 -13.92 -3.65
C MET A 60 7.18 -13.42 -5.11
N GLN A 61 6.05 -13.18 -5.72
CA GLN A 61 5.96 -12.61 -7.06
C GLN A 61 5.91 -11.08 -7.02
N HIS A 62 5.40 -10.54 -5.92
CA HIS A 62 5.18 -9.12 -5.74
C HIS A 62 5.48 -8.72 -4.29
N ILE A 63 6.06 -7.54 -4.08
CA ILE A 63 6.34 -6.97 -2.76
C ILE A 63 5.91 -5.51 -2.78
N SER A 64 4.97 -5.16 -1.90
CA SER A 64 4.64 -3.76 -1.61
C SER A 64 5.48 -3.31 -0.42
N ILE A 65 6.10 -2.14 -0.48
CA ILE A 65 6.90 -1.61 0.63
C ILE A 65 6.51 -0.16 0.89
N TYR A 66 5.80 0.06 1.99
CA TYR A 66 5.26 1.36 2.35
C TYR A 66 6.11 2.05 3.40
N GLY A 67 6.44 3.32 3.17
CA GLY A 67 6.92 4.19 4.23
C GLY A 67 5.81 4.45 5.25
N LEU A 68 6.18 4.49 6.55
CA LEU A 68 5.21 4.83 7.58
C LEU A 68 4.73 6.28 7.42
N GLN A 69 3.44 6.47 7.25
CA GLN A 69 2.78 7.77 7.30
C GLN A 69 2.00 7.89 8.62
N ILE A 70 2.13 9.04 9.26
CA ILE A 70 1.41 9.33 10.50
C ILE A 70 0.11 10.03 10.18
N GLU A 71 -0.99 9.33 10.39
CA GLU A 71 -2.34 9.85 10.17
C GLU A 71 -2.91 10.49 11.43
N GLU A 72 -3.56 11.63 11.27
CA GLU A 72 -4.30 12.30 12.34
C GLU A 72 -5.36 11.35 12.95
N ASN A 73 -5.71 11.59 14.20
CA ASN A 73 -6.72 10.81 14.93
C ASN A 73 -6.39 9.33 15.18
N THR A 74 -5.19 8.87 14.82
CA THR A 74 -4.69 7.53 15.14
C THR A 74 -3.95 7.51 16.49
N VAL A 75 -3.60 6.32 16.97
CA VAL A 75 -2.73 6.18 18.15
C VAL A 75 -1.37 6.79 17.87
N PHE A 76 -0.80 6.55 16.69
CA PHE A 76 0.50 7.10 16.30
C PHE A 76 0.46 8.62 16.12
N GLY A 77 -0.61 9.18 15.54
CA GLY A 77 -0.80 10.63 15.46
C GLY A 77 -0.75 11.28 16.83
N ARG A 78 -1.51 10.76 17.79
CA ARG A 78 -1.50 11.27 19.17
C ARG A 78 -0.14 11.15 19.87
N LEU A 79 0.59 10.06 19.66
CA LEU A 79 1.93 9.87 20.23
C LEU A 79 2.95 10.81 19.57
N TYR A 80 2.82 11.04 18.29
CA TYR A 80 3.66 11.98 17.54
C TYR A 80 3.47 13.41 18.01
N ASP A 81 2.23 13.87 18.14
CA ASP A 81 1.89 15.21 18.65
C ASP A 81 2.39 15.44 20.08
N GLN A 82 2.47 14.39 20.89
CA GLN A 82 3.01 14.43 22.26
C GLN A 82 4.55 14.32 22.31
N GLY A 83 5.24 14.18 21.17
CA GLY A 83 6.69 13.95 21.12
C GLY A 83 7.13 12.61 21.72
N LYS A 84 6.23 11.62 21.80
CA LYS A 84 6.48 10.29 22.38
C LYS A 84 6.78 9.20 21.34
N LEU A 85 6.62 9.51 20.07
CA LEU A 85 6.90 8.59 18.97
C LEU A 85 8.29 8.89 18.38
N ILE A 86 9.23 7.99 18.58
CA ILE A 86 10.60 8.11 18.05
C ILE A 86 10.62 7.42 16.70
N LEU A 87 10.66 8.20 15.63
CA LEU A 87 10.81 7.73 14.26
C LEU A 87 12.27 7.81 13.81
N PRO A 88 12.68 7.04 12.79
CA PRO A 88 13.91 7.32 12.08
C PRO A 88 13.91 8.75 11.54
N SER A 89 15.07 9.36 11.43
CA SER A 89 15.22 10.68 10.80
C SER A 89 14.85 10.62 9.31
N GLU A 90 14.68 11.78 8.68
CA GLU A 90 14.45 11.86 7.24
C GLU A 90 15.60 11.21 6.46
N ASP A 91 16.85 11.49 6.83
CA ASP A 91 18.05 10.91 6.20
C ASP A 91 18.06 9.36 6.36
N GLU A 92 17.71 8.83 7.55
CA GLU A 92 17.62 7.39 7.77
C GLU A 92 16.49 6.76 6.94
N SER A 93 15.37 7.44 6.79
CA SER A 93 14.25 6.97 5.97
C SER A 93 14.60 7.01 4.47
N GLU A 94 15.31 8.04 4.02
CA GLU A 94 15.85 8.13 2.66
C GLU A 94 16.84 6.99 2.39
N MET A 95 17.80 6.76 3.28
CA MET A 95 18.73 5.62 3.18
C MET A 95 18.02 4.27 3.10
N MET A 96 16.91 4.10 3.83
CA MET A 96 16.09 2.89 3.75
C MET A 96 15.44 2.75 2.37
N TYR A 97 14.89 3.82 1.83
CA TYR A 97 14.26 3.82 0.50
C TYR A 97 15.28 3.57 -0.62
N ASP A 98 16.42 4.23 -0.56
CA ASP A 98 17.53 4.03 -1.51
C ASP A 98 18.00 2.57 -1.50
N TYR A 99 18.17 1.99 -0.31
CA TYR A 99 18.50 0.57 -0.19
C TYR A 99 17.47 -0.32 -0.91
N LEU A 100 16.18 -0.06 -0.74
CA LEU A 100 15.11 -0.84 -1.38
C LEU A 100 15.19 -0.73 -2.91
N THR A 101 15.31 0.49 -3.43
CA THR A 101 15.33 0.76 -4.88
C THR A 101 16.58 0.22 -5.56
N GLU A 102 17.71 0.14 -4.85
CA GLU A 102 18.96 -0.40 -5.38
C GLU A 102 19.06 -1.93 -5.26
N GLN A 103 18.53 -2.52 -4.20
CA GLN A 103 18.75 -3.93 -3.93
C GLN A 103 17.69 -4.84 -4.54
N LEU A 104 16.41 -4.48 -4.48
CA LEU A 104 15.34 -5.34 -4.98
C LEU A 104 15.47 -5.71 -6.47
N PRO A 105 15.90 -4.79 -7.37
CA PRO A 105 16.13 -5.15 -8.77
C PRO A 105 17.20 -6.24 -8.97
N LYS A 106 18.20 -6.33 -8.08
CA LYS A 106 19.25 -7.39 -8.12
C LYS A 106 18.67 -8.79 -7.87
N TYR A 107 17.49 -8.86 -7.27
CA TYR A 107 16.72 -10.09 -7.04
C TYR A 107 15.53 -10.24 -7.99
N ASN A 108 15.51 -9.49 -9.11
CA ASN A 108 14.45 -9.48 -10.13
C ASN A 108 13.11 -8.91 -9.66
N TYR A 109 13.09 -8.08 -8.63
CA TYR A 109 11.94 -7.29 -8.23
C TYR A 109 12.10 -5.87 -8.78
N ASN A 110 11.51 -5.60 -9.93
CA ASN A 110 11.58 -4.29 -10.56
C ASN A 110 10.53 -3.37 -9.96
N ARG A 111 10.94 -2.15 -9.61
CA ARG A 111 10.00 -1.12 -9.20
C ARG A 111 9.16 -0.68 -10.40
N TYR A 112 7.85 -0.70 -10.30
CA TYR A 112 6.94 -0.27 -11.35
C TYR A 112 6.08 0.95 -10.96
N GLU A 113 6.11 1.31 -9.68
CA GLU A 113 5.60 2.57 -9.12
C GLU A 113 6.30 2.85 -7.77
N ILE A 114 5.83 3.84 -6.99
CA ILE A 114 6.57 4.37 -5.83
C ILE A 114 6.86 3.29 -4.78
N SER A 115 5.85 2.50 -4.42
CA SER A 115 5.88 1.56 -3.28
C SER A 115 5.88 0.09 -3.69
N ASN A 116 5.72 -0.22 -4.98
CA ASN A 116 5.49 -1.59 -5.41
C ASN A 116 6.59 -2.12 -6.33
N PHE A 117 7.04 -3.32 -6.02
CA PHE A 117 8.08 -4.05 -6.71
C PHE A 117 7.54 -5.42 -7.12
N ALA A 118 7.81 -5.83 -8.36
CA ALA A 118 7.33 -7.10 -8.87
C ALA A 118 8.36 -7.79 -9.77
N LYS A 119 8.26 -9.11 -9.86
CA LYS A 119 8.87 -9.84 -10.97
C LYS A 119 8.12 -9.52 -12.25
N ILE A 120 8.82 -9.55 -13.37
CA ILE A 120 8.23 -9.22 -14.70
C ILE A 120 6.96 -10.06 -14.93
N GLY A 121 5.86 -9.37 -15.25
CA GLY A 121 4.55 -9.96 -15.51
C GLY A 121 3.69 -10.20 -14.26
N TYR A 122 4.17 -9.78 -13.07
CA TYR A 122 3.43 -9.88 -11.82
C TYR A 122 3.09 -8.51 -11.22
N GLU A 123 3.25 -7.44 -11.99
CA GLU A 123 2.83 -6.10 -11.60
C GLU A 123 1.31 -6.07 -11.34
N SER A 124 0.88 -5.37 -10.30
CA SER A 124 -0.54 -5.23 -9.99
C SER A 124 -1.24 -4.43 -11.10
N ARG A 125 -2.09 -5.09 -11.87
CA ARG A 125 -2.89 -4.41 -12.91
C ARG A 125 -3.81 -3.34 -12.33
N HIS A 126 -4.26 -3.53 -11.09
CA HIS A 126 -5.09 -2.56 -10.39
C HIS A 126 -4.30 -1.29 -10.07
N ASN A 127 -3.08 -1.42 -9.49
CA ASN A 127 -2.23 -0.27 -9.21
C ASN A 127 -1.80 0.44 -10.50
N LEU A 128 -1.41 -0.32 -11.52
CA LEU A 128 -1.07 0.25 -12.84
C LEU A 128 -2.25 1.00 -13.47
N ALA A 129 -3.49 0.60 -13.21
CA ALA A 129 -4.64 1.32 -13.73
C ALA A 129 -4.73 2.75 -13.18
N TYR A 130 -4.38 2.95 -11.91
CA TYR A 130 -4.31 4.29 -11.31
C TYR A 130 -3.17 5.12 -11.92
N TRP A 131 -1.96 4.56 -11.97
CA TRP A 131 -0.78 5.24 -12.52
C TRP A 131 -0.89 5.55 -14.02
N GLN A 132 -1.71 4.79 -14.74
CA GLN A 132 -1.98 4.98 -16.16
C GLN A 132 -3.29 5.75 -16.43
N ASP A 133 -3.84 6.38 -15.39
CA ASP A 133 -5.09 7.16 -15.45
C ASP A 133 -6.25 6.43 -16.16
N LYS A 134 -6.38 5.13 -15.89
CA LYS A 134 -7.46 4.31 -16.43
C LYS A 134 -8.73 4.42 -15.60
N PHE A 135 -9.86 4.26 -16.24
CA PHE A 135 -11.14 4.20 -15.57
C PHE A 135 -11.24 2.98 -14.65
N TYR A 136 -11.83 3.19 -13.48
CA TYR A 136 -12.12 2.15 -12.50
C TYR A 136 -13.41 2.43 -11.74
N LEU A 137 -14.05 1.36 -11.27
CA LEU A 137 -15.26 1.44 -10.49
C LEU A 137 -14.96 1.18 -9.01
N GLY A 138 -15.42 2.09 -8.14
CA GLY A 138 -15.39 1.91 -6.70
C GLY A 138 -16.62 1.15 -6.23
N LEU A 139 -16.44 -0.04 -5.68
CA LEU A 139 -17.53 -0.86 -5.13
C LEU A 139 -17.40 -0.95 -3.62
N GLY A 140 -18.49 -0.71 -2.91
CA GLY A 140 -18.55 -0.72 -1.45
C GLY A 140 -18.63 0.66 -0.82
N ALA A 141 -18.96 0.71 0.49
CA ALA A 141 -18.98 1.93 1.27
C ALA A 141 -17.58 2.55 1.34
N GLY A 142 -17.49 3.88 1.20
CA GLY A 142 -16.25 4.64 1.20
C GLY A 142 -15.38 4.48 -0.06
N ALA A 143 -15.76 3.64 -1.02
CA ALA A 143 -14.98 3.42 -2.22
C ALA A 143 -15.03 4.62 -3.17
N HIS A 144 -13.89 4.87 -3.83
CA HIS A 144 -13.77 5.88 -4.88
C HIS A 144 -13.75 5.22 -6.24
N GLY A 145 -14.25 5.91 -7.26
CA GLY A 145 -14.24 5.49 -8.65
C GLY A 145 -13.83 6.62 -9.58
N TYR A 146 -13.31 6.28 -10.74
CA TYR A 146 -13.01 7.22 -11.82
C TYR A 146 -13.54 6.66 -13.14
N TYR A 147 -14.56 7.30 -13.70
CA TYR A 147 -15.14 6.92 -14.99
C TYR A 147 -15.89 8.10 -15.62
N ASN A 148 -15.99 8.10 -16.92
CA ASN A 148 -16.64 9.18 -17.68
C ASN A 148 -16.12 10.58 -17.32
N GLN A 149 -14.80 10.72 -17.11
CA GLN A 149 -14.16 11.98 -16.70
C GLN A 149 -14.69 12.53 -15.37
N LYS A 150 -15.18 11.65 -14.49
CA LYS A 150 -15.64 12.01 -13.16
C LYS A 150 -14.98 11.15 -12.12
N ARG A 151 -14.52 11.76 -11.04
CA ARG A 151 -14.23 11.09 -9.78
C ARG A 151 -15.48 11.03 -8.95
N VAL A 152 -15.75 9.90 -8.39
CA VAL A 152 -16.93 9.66 -7.57
C VAL A 152 -16.54 9.01 -6.26
N GLN A 153 -17.29 9.29 -5.22
CA GLN A 153 -17.09 8.72 -3.89
C GLN A 153 -18.41 8.16 -3.38
N ASN A 154 -18.36 6.93 -2.87
CA ASN A 154 -19.50 6.34 -2.17
C ASN A 154 -19.55 6.82 -0.70
N PRO A 155 -20.73 6.80 -0.04
CA PRO A 155 -20.82 7.14 1.38
C PRO A 155 -19.98 6.19 2.23
N PHE A 156 -19.38 6.72 3.29
CA PHE A 156 -18.65 5.92 4.28
C PHE A 156 -19.59 5.06 5.13
N ASP A 157 -20.81 5.54 5.35
CA ASP A 157 -21.83 4.83 6.12
C ASP A 157 -22.36 3.62 5.32
N ILE A 158 -22.24 2.43 5.92
CA ILE A 158 -22.60 1.17 5.28
C ILE A 158 -24.11 1.09 5.03
N ASP A 159 -24.92 1.55 5.98
CA ASP A 159 -26.37 1.45 5.87
C ASP A 159 -26.91 2.41 4.80
N GLU A 160 -26.32 3.61 4.70
CA GLU A 160 -26.61 4.55 3.62
C GLU A 160 -26.24 3.96 2.26
N TYR A 161 -25.06 3.36 2.14
CA TYR A 161 -24.62 2.69 0.92
C TYR A 161 -25.60 1.59 0.49
N ILE A 162 -25.94 0.68 1.43
CA ILE A 162 -26.88 -0.42 1.18
C ILE A 162 -28.26 0.14 0.76
N LYS A 163 -28.76 1.16 1.46
CA LYS A 163 -30.04 1.80 1.15
C LYS A 163 -30.10 2.32 -0.28
N LYS A 164 -29.07 3.07 -0.72
CA LYS A 164 -28.98 3.59 -2.10
C LYS A 164 -28.93 2.45 -3.12
N CYS A 165 -28.12 1.42 -2.88
CA CYS A 165 -28.04 0.26 -3.76
C CYS A 165 -29.37 -0.49 -3.90
N ASN A 166 -30.10 -0.69 -2.80
CA ASN A 166 -31.42 -1.33 -2.81
C ASN A 166 -32.46 -0.51 -3.58
N GLN A 167 -32.35 0.80 -3.58
CA GLN A 167 -33.17 1.72 -4.37
C GLN A 167 -32.75 1.78 -5.85
N LYS A 168 -31.69 1.07 -6.26
CA LYS A 168 -31.09 1.12 -7.60
C LYS A 168 -30.61 2.51 -7.99
N ILE A 169 -30.18 3.29 -7.01
CA ILE A 169 -29.58 4.62 -7.19
C ILE A 169 -28.07 4.46 -7.09
N LEU A 170 -27.30 5.13 -7.96
CA LEU A 170 -25.85 5.20 -7.82
C LEU A 170 -25.51 5.83 -6.46
N PRO A 171 -24.70 5.16 -5.64
CA PRO A 171 -24.55 5.53 -4.23
C PRO A 171 -23.62 6.73 -4.00
N PHE A 172 -23.30 7.50 -5.02
CA PHE A 172 -22.36 8.61 -4.90
C PHE A 172 -22.84 9.71 -3.96
N ILE A 173 -21.90 10.26 -3.18
CA ILE A 173 -22.09 11.45 -2.33
C ILE A 173 -21.31 12.65 -2.87
N ASN A 174 -20.22 12.40 -3.60
CA ASN A 174 -19.41 13.41 -4.26
C ASN A 174 -19.18 13.02 -5.70
N GLU A 175 -19.23 14.02 -6.60
CA GLU A 175 -18.81 13.90 -7.98
C GLU A 175 -17.90 15.10 -8.31
N GLU A 176 -16.73 14.84 -8.85
CA GLU A 176 -15.78 15.82 -9.34
C GLU A 176 -15.55 15.60 -10.82
N ILE A 177 -15.68 16.64 -11.63
CA ILE A 177 -15.40 16.59 -13.06
C ILE A 177 -13.90 16.79 -13.24
N VAL A 178 -13.24 15.83 -13.86
CA VAL A 178 -11.84 15.93 -14.28
C VAL A 178 -11.85 16.54 -15.68
N ASP A 179 -11.66 17.84 -15.75
CA ASP A 179 -11.57 18.54 -17.03
C ASP A 179 -10.19 18.33 -17.69
N GLU A 180 -10.00 18.83 -18.90
CA GLU A 180 -8.75 18.66 -19.65
C GLU A 180 -7.53 19.22 -18.90
N LYS A 181 -7.69 20.33 -18.19
CA LYS A 181 -6.61 20.92 -17.40
C LYS A 181 -6.23 20.04 -16.22
N ALA A 182 -7.21 19.58 -15.45
CA ALA A 182 -7.02 18.67 -14.33
C ALA A 182 -6.35 17.36 -14.80
N HIS A 183 -6.80 16.83 -15.93
CA HIS A 183 -6.22 15.62 -16.52
C HIS A 183 -4.72 15.80 -16.89
N ILE A 184 -4.35 16.95 -17.47
CA ILE A 184 -2.95 17.26 -17.78
C ILE A 184 -2.12 17.39 -16.50
N GLU A 185 -2.64 18.09 -15.49
CA GLU A 185 -1.97 18.25 -14.19
C GLU A 185 -1.73 16.88 -13.52
N GLU A 186 -2.73 16.02 -13.53
CA GLU A 186 -2.64 14.65 -13.00
C GLU A 186 -1.64 13.80 -13.78
N PHE A 187 -1.66 13.85 -15.10
CA PHE A 187 -0.70 13.14 -15.93
C PHE A 187 0.74 13.55 -15.61
N CYS A 188 0.99 14.85 -15.43
CA CYS A 188 2.31 15.36 -15.03
C CYS A 188 2.69 14.93 -13.60
N PHE A 189 1.73 14.79 -12.71
CA PHE A 189 1.96 14.38 -11.33
C PHE A 189 2.21 12.86 -11.20
N LEU A 190 1.53 12.06 -12.00
CA LEU A 190 1.68 10.59 -12.00
C LEU A 190 2.96 10.11 -12.70
N GLY A 191 3.63 10.96 -13.49
CA GLY A 191 4.91 10.68 -14.14
C GLY A 191 4.77 9.98 -15.46
#